data_61070fb9bd3cde506c80c8a75352bc53
#
_entry.id   61070fb9bd3cde506c80c8a75352bc53
#
_cell.length_a   1.000
_cell.length_b   1.000
_cell.length_c   1.000
_cell.angle_alpha   90.00
_cell.angle_beta   90.00
_cell.angle_gamma   90.00
#
_symmetry.space_group_name_H-M   'P 1'
#
loop_
_entity.id
_entity.type
_entity.pdbx_description
1 polymer ?
#
loop_
_entity_poly.entity_id
_entity_poly.type
_entity_poly.pdbx_seq_one_letter_code
_entity_poly.pdbx_strand_id
1 'polypeptide(L)'
;MEAPALCVPRQWPTARRLQHGDALTCEVSASWFGYPGQLLRTFAVGCELNRAYRRLHDVADAAFAAVAARVAPGTTVAQLAEAAELIEQAGFTTYDDVVHGFGGGYLPPLVPGGRRPGLRPEFELQAGMTLVVQPNVVSLDGSAGVQTGELLLVTKDGSESLHRFPRGAGRIA
;
A
#
# COMPACT_ATOMS: atom_id res chain seq x y z
N MET A 1 -6.94 -21.10 -11.01
CA MET A 1 -7.69 -19.92 -10.51
C MET A 1 -6.77 -18.73 -10.75
N GLU A 2 -7.07 -17.86 -11.71
CA GLU A 2 -6.29 -16.65 -11.91
C GLU A 2 -6.43 -15.77 -10.68
N ALA A 3 -5.31 -15.32 -10.12
CA ALA A 3 -5.36 -14.35 -9.05
C ALA A 3 -6.05 -13.09 -9.57
N PRO A 4 -6.98 -12.50 -8.82
CA PRO A 4 -7.64 -11.29 -9.25
C PRO A 4 -6.62 -10.19 -9.44
N ALA A 5 -6.63 -9.59 -10.61
CA ALA A 5 -5.68 -8.56 -11.04
C ALA A 5 -6.02 -7.19 -10.49
N LEU A 6 -6.43 -7.09 -9.24
CA LEU A 6 -7.23 -5.96 -8.84
C LEU A 6 -6.53 -4.95 -7.96
N CYS A 7 -5.42 -5.32 -7.35
CA CYS A 7 -4.68 -4.42 -6.46
C CYS A 7 -3.19 -4.69 -6.35
N VAL A 8 -2.71 -5.75 -7.00
CA VAL A 8 -1.28 -6.02 -7.10
C VAL A 8 -0.88 -5.87 -8.56
N PRO A 9 0.16 -5.11 -8.89
CA PRO A 9 0.56 -4.88 -10.27
C PRO A 9 0.81 -6.19 -11.00
N ARG A 10 0.13 -6.40 -12.13
CA ARG A 10 0.46 -7.51 -13.03
C ARG A 10 1.64 -7.13 -13.89
N GLN A 11 2.60 -8.03 -13.98
CA GLN A 11 3.76 -7.86 -14.86
C GLN A 11 3.45 -8.15 -16.33
N TRP A 12 2.24 -8.59 -16.63
CA TRP A 12 1.84 -8.96 -17.99
C TRP A 12 0.96 -7.89 -18.61
N PRO A 13 1.46 -7.15 -19.63
CA PRO A 13 0.64 -6.19 -20.33
C PRO A 13 -0.48 -6.88 -21.10
N THR A 14 -1.62 -6.23 -21.21
CA THR A 14 -2.78 -6.69 -21.99
C THR A 14 -3.14 -5.66 -23.06
N ALA A 15 -3.87 -6.09 -24.09
CA ALA A 15 -4.40 -5.19 -25.13
C ALA A 15 -5.67 -4.42 -24.67
N ARG A 16 -6.15 -4.65 -23.45
CA ARG A 16 -7.32 -3.95 -22.93
C ARG A 16 -7.02 -2.47 -22.75
N ARG A 17 -7.85 -1.64 -23.35
CA ARG A 17 -7.81 -0.19 -23.16
C ARG A 17 -8.62 0.21 -21.95
N LEU A 18 -8.18 1.25 -21.24
CA LEU A 18 -8.94 1.86 -20.16
C LEU A 18 -10.27 2.39 -20.69
N GLN A 19 -11.31 2.23 -19.90
CA GLN A 19 -12.67 2.66 -20.20
C GLN A 19 -13.19 3.57 -19.09
N HIS A 20 -14.14 4.43 -19.43
CA HIS A 20 -14.86 5.26 -18.46
C HIS A 20 -15.46 4.37 -17.35
N GLY A 21 -15.20 4.72 -16.11
CA GLY A 21 -15.64 3.95 -14.94
C GLY A 21 -14.65 2.91 -14.42
N ASP A 22 -13.52 2.69 -15.10
CA ASP A 22 -12.47 1.82 -14.58
C ASP A 22 -11.83 2.42 -13.32
N ALA A 23 -11.45 1.53 -12.40
CA ALA A 23 -10.51 1.84 -11.34
C ALA A 23 -9.12 1.31 -11.75
N LEU A 24 -8.14 2.20 -11.78
CA LEU A 24 -6.75 1.89 -12.11
C LEU A 24 -5.90 2.00 -10.86
N THR A 25 -5.29 0.89 -10.43
CA THR A 25 -4.26 0.91 -9.39
C THR A 25 -2.89 1.07 -10.05
N CYS A 26 -2.09 1.98 -9.54
CA CYS A 26 -0.75 2.26 -10.04
C CYS A 26 0.25 2.13 -8.91
N GLU A 27 1.29 1.35 -9.15
CA GLU A 27 2.52 1.34 -8.39
C GLU A 27 3.63 1.89 -9.29
N VAL A 28 4.21 2.99 -8.87
CA VAL A 28 5.26 3.69 -9.62
C VAL A 28 6.53 3.68 -8.78
N SER A 29 7.56 3.00 -9.31
CA SER A 29 8.90 3.01 -8.72
C SER A 29 9.86 3.70 -9.66
N ALA A 30 10.64 4.64 -9.11
CA ALA A 30 11.71 5.32 -9.82
C ALA A 30 13.00 5.25 -8.99
N SER A 31 14.14 5.18 -9.66
CA SER A 31 15.43 5.09 -8.98
C SER A 31 16.38 6.19 -9.44
N TRP A 32 17.11 6.77 -8.48
CA TRP A 32 18.19 7.71 -8.71
C TRP A 32 19.46 7.19 -8.07
N PHE A 33 20.51 6.97 -8.84
CA PHE A 33 21.77 6.37 -8.38
C PHE A 33 21.60 5.09 -7.55
N GLY A 34 20.63 4.24 -7.92
CA GLY A 34 20.36 2.99 -7.22
C GLY A 34 19.47 3.15 -5.97
N TYR A 35 19.05 4.37 -5.62
CA TYR A 35 18.11 4.62 -4.52
C TYR A 35 16.69 4.73 -5.06
N PRO A 36 15.82 3.76 -4.78
CA PRO A 36 14.46 3.75 -5.30
C PRO A 36 13.49 4.55 -4.43
N GLY A 37 12.49 5.13 -5.10
CA GLY A 37 11.27 5.63 -4.48
C GLY A 37 10.07 4.89 -5.00
N GLN A 38 9.02 4.71 -4.19
CA GLN A 38 7.80 4.01 -4.57
C GLN A 38 6.57 4.77 -4.12
N LEU A 39 5.63 4.92 -5.03
CA LEU A 39 4.35 5.59 -4.83
C LEU A 39 3.21 4.71 -5.34
N LEU A 40 2.18 4.52 -4.53
CA LEU A 40 1.02 3.74 -4.90
C LEU A 40 -0.24 4.61 -4.85
N ARG A 41 -1.04 4.58 -5.91
CA ARG A 41 -2.29 5.34 -6.02
C ARG A 41 -3.35 4.57 -6.78
N THR A 42 -4.60 4.88 -6.46
CA THR A 42 -5.76 4.44 -7.23
C THR A 42 -6.38 5.62 -7.95
N PHE A 43 -6.74 5.43 -9.21
CA PHE A 43 -7.37 6.43 -10.06
C PHE A 43 -8.70 5.92 -10.60
N ALA A 44 -9.67 6.83 -10.72
CA ALA A 44 -10.88 6.59 -11.49
C ALA A 44 -10.74 7.17 -12.90
N VAL A 45 -11.20 6.44 -13.91
CA VAL A 45 -11.12 6.85 -15.32
C VAL A 45 -12.41 7.56 -15.71
N GLY A 46 -12.32 8.83 -16.08
CA GLY A 46 -13.43 9.64 -16.58
C GLY A 46 -14.50 10.06 -15.56
N CYS A 47 -14.53 9.46 -14.37
CA CYS A 47 -15.54 9.73 -13.34
C CYS A 47 -14.92 9.62 -11.93
N GLU A 48 -15.74 9.73 -10.89
CA GLU A 48 -15.37 9.40 -9.52
C GLU A 48 -15.43 7.89 -9.28
N LEU A 49 -14.68 7.40 -8.29
CA LEU A 49 -14.80 6.01 -7.83
C LEU A 49 -16.27 5.71 -7.46
N ASN A 50 -16.78 4.59 -7.92
CA ASN A 50 -18.10 4.12 -7.49
C ASN A 50 -18.11 3.81 -5.98
N ARG A 51 -19.30 3.58 -5.41
CA ARG A 51 -19.47 3.39 -3.96
C ARG A 51 -18.62 2.25 -3.39
N ALA A 52 -18.47 1.15 -4.12
CA ALA A 52 -17.70 -0.01 -3.66
C ALA A 52 -16.21 0.32 -3.60
N TYR A 53 -15.65 0.86 -4.68
CA TYR A 53 -14.24 1.27 -4.73
C TYR A 53 -13.91 2.41 -3.78
N ARG A 54 -14.84 3.34 -3.57
CA ARG A 54 -14.67 4.42 -2.58
C ARG A 54 -14.53 3.84 -1.17
N ARG A 55 -15.41 2.89 -0.79
CA ARG A 55 -15.33 2.23 0.52
C ARG A 55 -14.00 1.49 0.72
N LEU A 56 -13.51 0.78 -0.31
CA LEU A 56 -12.20 0.13 -0.27
C LEU A 56 -11.09 1.17 -0.06
N HIS A 57 -11.15 2.28 -0.79
CA HIS A 57 -10.15 3.34 -0.74
C HIS A 57 -10.14 4.06 0.61
N ASP A 58 -11.30 4.34 1.18
CA ASP A 58 -11.42 4.96 2.53
C ASP A 58 -10.75 4.07 3.59
N VAL A 59 -10.91 2.74 3.49
CA VAL A 59 -10.23 1.79 4.38
C VAL A 59 -8.74 1.74 4.12
N ALA A 60 -8.30 1.79 2.86
CA ALA A 60 -6.88 1.83 2.51
C ALA A 60 -6.19 3.09 3.05
N ASP A 61 -6.82 4.26 2.91
CA ASP A 61 -6.30 5.51 3.46
C ASP A 61 -6.27 5.49 5.00
N ALA A 62 -7.29 4.93 5.64
CA ALA A 62 -7.32 4.78 7.10
C ALA A 62 -6.21 3.83 7.58
N ALA A 63 -5.99 2.72 6.88
CA ALA A 63 -4.90 1.77 7.18
C ALA A 63 -3.53 2.42 6.99
N PHE A 64 -3.34 3.16 5.90
CA PHE A 64 -2.12 3.92 5.67
C PHE A 64 -1.86 4.89 6.84
N ALA A 65 -2.85 5.67 7.23
CA ALA A 65 -2.72 6.64 8.31
C ALA A 65 -2.40 5.96 9.65
N ALA A 66 -3.07 4.85 9.97
CA ALA A 66 -2.86 4.10 11.21
C ALA A 66 -1.44 3.50 11.29
N VAL A 67 -0.96 2.91 10.19
CA VAL A 67 0.38 2.33 10.11
C VAL A 67 1.45 3.43 10.12
N ALA A 68 1.29 4.48 9.32
CA ALA A 68 2.24 5.59 9.25
C ALA A 68 2.41 6.31 10.60
N ALA A 69 1.32 6.44 11.38
CA ALA A 69 1.37 7.01 12.73
C ALA A 69 2.18 6.16 13.74
N ARG A 70 2.42 4.88 13.43
CA ARG A 70 3.26 3.99 14.27
C ARG A 70 4.70 3.94 13.81
N VAL A 71 5.03 4.49 12.62
CA VAL A 71 6.40 4.46 12.10
C VAL A 71 7.30 5.41 12.89
N ALA A 72 8.09 4.84 13.79
CA ALA A 72 9.06 5.55 14.63
C ALA A 72 10.18 4.57 15.06
N PRO A 73 11.35 5.06 15.50
CA PRO A 73 12.37 4.20 16.08
C PRO A 73 11.84 3.37 17.26
N GLY A 74 12.20 2.08 17.31
CA GLY A 74 11.75 1.13 18.34
C GLY A 74 10.38 0.49 18.04
N THR A 75 9.66 0.92 17.02
CA THR A 75 8.42 0.26 16.62
C THR A 75 8.71 -1.12 16.04
N THR A 76 7.98 -2.13 16.51
CA THR A 76 8.14 -3.51 16.07
C THR A 76 7.26 -3.85 14.86
N VAL A 77 7.63 -4.89 14.12
CA VAL A 77 6.78 -5.45 13.03
C VAL A 77 5.38 -5.83 13.54
N ALA A 78 5.29 -6.35 14.77
CA ALA A 78 4.01 -6.72 15.36
C ALA A 78 3.08 -5.50 15.56
N GLN A 79 3.63 -4.37 16.01
CA GLN A 79 2.86 -3.14 16.19
C GLN A 79 2.39 -2.52 14.87
N LEU A 80 3.19 -2.64 13.81
CA LEU A 80 2.78 -2.21 12.47
C LEU A 80 1.67 -3.13 11.90
N ALA A 81 1.80 -4.44 12.11
CA ALA A 81 0.77 -5.41 11.69
C ALA A 81 -0.55 -5.19 12.43
N GLU A 82 -0.50 -4.94 13.75
CA GLU A 82 -1.68 -4.61 14.57
C GLU A 82 -2.40 -3.36 14.04
N ALA A 83 -1.64 -2.32 13.66
CA ALA A 83 -2.23 -1.11 13.09
C ALA A 83 -2.95 -1.35 11.76
N ALA A 84 -2.57 -2.38 11.01
CA ALA A 84 -3.19 -2.75 9.75
C ALA A 84 -4.42 -3.65 9.90
N GLU A 85 -4.69 -4.24 11.07
CA GLU A 85 -5.84 -5.14 11.32
C GLU A 85 -7.20 -4.48 11.07
N LEU A 86 -7.24 -3.16 11.03
CA LEU A 86 -8.47 -2.43 10.69
C LEU A 86 -9.01 -2.79 9.28
N ILE A 87 -8.17 -3.33 8.39
CA ILE A 87 -8.61 -3.80 7.07
C ILE A 87 -9.56 -4.99 7.24
N GLU A 88 -9.17 -5.98 8.04
CA GLU A 88 -9.97 -7.16 8.33
C GLU A 88 -11.19 -6.79 9.19
N GLN A 89 -11.03 -5.89 10.15
CA GLN A 89 -12.13 -5.36 10.97
C GLN A 89 -13.20 -4.65 10.14
N ALA A 90 -12.78 -4.02 9.02
CA ALA A 90 -13.70 -3.41 8.05
C ALA A 90 -14.38 -4.42 7.10
N GLY A 91 -14.02 -5.72 7.20
CA GLY A 91 -14.57 -6.81 6.39
C GLY A 91 -13.89 -6.99 5.03
N PHE A 92 -12.63 -6.55 4.90
CA PHE A 92 -11.80 -6.69 3.70
C PHE A 92 -10.58 -7.59 3.97
N THR A 93 -9.72 -7.72 2.99
CA THR A 93 -8.45 -8.47 3.10
C THR A 93 -7.35 -7.78 2.30
N THR A 94 -6.12 -8.30 2.40
CA THR A 94 -4.98 -7.87 1.59
C THR A 94 -4.37 -9.07 0.87
N TYR A 95 -3.62 -8.82 -0.21
CA TYR A 95 -2.87 -9.86 -0.93
C TYR A 95 -1.36 -9.65 -0.88
N ASP A 96 -0.90 -8.52 -0.41
CA ASP A 96 0.51 -8.17 -0.36
C ASP A 96 0.93 -7.70 1.03
N ASP A 97 2.23 -7.48 1.24
CA ASP A 97 2.71 -6.89 2.47
C ASP A 97 2.19 -5.46 2.61
N VAL A 98 1.79 -5.10 3.84
CA VAL A 98 1.31 -3.75 4.15
C VAL A 98 2.48 -2.77 4.30
N VAL A 99 3.64 -3.28 4.72
CA VAL A 99 4.89 -2.51 4.84
C VAL A 99 6.06 -3.37 4.41
N HIS A 100 6.99 -2.76 3.69
CA HIS A 100 8.31 -3.34 3.46
C HIS A 100 9.41 -2.27 3.50
N GLY A 101 10.64 -2.68 3.80
CA GLY A 101 11.81 -1.84 3.65
C GLY A 101 12.13 -1.60 2.17
N PHE A 102 12.61 -0.40 1.83
CA PHE A 102 12.90 -0.05 0.44
C PHE A 102 14.04 0.97 0.35
N GLY A 103 15.21 0.54 -0.11
CA GLY A 103 16.38 1.42 -0.18
C GLY A 103 17.49 0.90 -1.10
N GLY A 104 17.37 -0.28 -1.63
CA GLY A 104 18.29 -0.93 -2.57
C GLY A 104 17.59 -2.12 -3.21
N GLY A 105 16.28 -2.18 -3.05
CA GLY A 105 15.39 -3.25 -3.46
C GLY A 105 14.30 -3.45 -2.42
N TYR A 106 13.56 -4.53 -2.55
CA TYR A 106 12.54 -4.98 -1.60
C TYR A 106 13.24 -5.63 -0.39
N LEU A 107 13.17 -5.01 0.77
CA LEU A 107 13.98 -5.34 1.95
C LEU A 107 13.10 -5.57 3.20
N PRO A 108 13.62 -6.28 4.22
CA PRO A 108 13.02 -6.25 5.55
C PRO A 108 12.98 -4.82 6.15
N PRO A 109 12.02 -4.54 7.07
CA PRO A 109 11.03 -5.46 7.56
C PRO A 109 9.94 -5.75 6.54
N LEU A 110 9.39 -6.98 6.55
CA LEU A 110 8.19 -7.34 5.81
C LEU A 110 7.04 -7.48 6.80
N VAL A 111 6.02 -6.66 6.64
CA VAL A 111 4.80 -6.68 7.47
C VAL A 111 3.68 -7.27 6.63
N PRO A 112 3.41 -8.58 6.76
CA PRO A 112 2.33 -9.19 6.02
C PRO A 112 1.00 -8.65 6.49
N GLY A 113 0.11 -8.37 5.53
CA GLY A 113 -1.27 -8.06 5.80
C GLY A 113 -2.17 -9.30 5.74
N GLY A 114 -3.31 -9.21 6.39
CA GLY A 114 -4.40 -10.13 6.25
C GLY A 114 -4.11 -11.57 6.68
N ARG A 115 -4.61 -12.49 5.86
CA ARG A 115 -4.55 -13.93 6.13
C ARG A 115 -3.20 -14.59 5.84
N ARG A 116 -2.17 -13.84 5.53
CA ARG A 116 -0.84 -14.43 5.35
C ARG A 116 -0.21 -14.72 6.72
N PRO A 117 -0.04 -15.99 7.10
CA PRO A 117 0.81 -16.33 8.23
C PRO A 117 2.25 -16.01 7.83
N GLY A 118 2.69 -14.82 8.11
CA GLY A 118 4.09 -14.42 7.92
C GLY A 118 4.87 -14.69 9.19
N LEU A 119 6.14 -15.04 9.03
CA LEU A 119 7.11 -14.91 10.12
C LEU A 119 7.11 -13.41 10.49
N ARG A 120 6.76 -13.11 11.73
CA ARG A 120 6.94 -11.78 12.31
C ARG A 120 8.29 -11.79 13.02
N PRO A 121 9.40 -11.50 12.32
CA PRO A 121 10.70 -11.47 12.97
C PRO A 121 10.69 -10.40 14.06
N GLU A 122 11.43 -10.65 15.12
CA GLU A 122 11.77 -9.61 16.08
C GLU A 122 12.66 -8.59 15.38
N PHE A 123 12.03 -7.54 14.91
CA PHE A 123 12.68 -6.46 14.19
C PHE A 123 12.09 -5.13 14.65
N GLU A 124 12.96 -4.21 15.01
CA GLU A 124 12.60 -2.86 15.41
C GLU A 124 13.05 -1.86 14.37
N LEU A 125 12.21 -0.87 14.10
CA LEU A 125 12.57 0.24 13.22
C LEU A 125 13.68 1.08 13.84
N GLN A 126 14.57 1.57 12.99
CA GLN A 126 15.64 2.48 13.36
C GLN A 126 15.58 3.75 12.53
N ALA A 127 15.99 4.87 13.11
CA ALA A 127 16.11 6.13 12.38
C ALA A 127 17.04 5.97 11.17
N GLY A 128 16.66 6.57 10.05
CA GLY A 128 17.36 6.47 8.77
C GLY A 128 16.85 5.34 7.86
N MET A 129 16.01 4.44 8.36
CA MET A 129 15.35 3.44 7.50
C MET A 129 14.32 4.09 6.58
N THR A 130 14.18 3.54 5.38
CA THR A 130 13.10 3.88 4.45
C THR A 130 12.17 2.71 4.28
N LEU A 131 10.87 2.97 4.38
CA LEU A 131 9.81 1.98 4.35
C LEU A 131 8.74 2.41 3.35
N VAL A 132 8.28 1.49 2.53
CA VAL A 132 7.02 1.68 1.81
C VAL A 132 5.88 1.18 2.69
N VAL A 133 4.97 2.08 3.02
CA VAL A 133 3.67 1.73 3.63
C VAL A 133 2.67 1.67 2.49
N GLN A 134 2.11 0.47 2.21
CA GLN A 134 1.36 0.19 0.99
C GLN A 134 0.09 -0.67 1.22
N PRO A 135 -0.85 -0.26 2.07
CA PRO A 135 -2.05 -1.04 2.21
C PRO A 135 -2.77 -1.21 0.87
N ASN A 136 -2.91 -2.47 0.48
CA ASN A 136 -3.78 -2.90 -0.60
C ASN A 136 -5.02 -3.52 0.03
N VAL A 137 -6.20 -3.02 -0.32
CA VAL A 137 -7.47 -3.44 0.27
C VAL A 137 -8.32 -4.09 -0.80
N VAL A 138 -8.73 -5.33 -0.54
CA VAL A 138 -9.42 -6.19 -1.49
C VAL A 138 -10.69 -6.73 -0.88
N SER A 139 -11.77 -6.80 -1.68
CA SER A 139 -13.00 -7.48 -1.30
C SER A 139 -12.73 -8.97 -1.06
N LEU A 140 -13.47 -9.59 -0.12
CA LEU A 140 -13.25 -11.00 0.27
C LEU A 140 -13.44 -11.97 -0.90
N ASP A 141 -14.27 -11.63 -1.88
CA ASP A 141 -14.49 -12.40 -3.11
C ASP A 141 -13.41 -12.14 -4.18
N GLY A 142 -12.51 -11.18 -3.93
CA GLY A 142 -11.46 -10.82 -4.86
C GLY A 142 -11.93 -10.07 -6.11
N SER A 143 -13.17 -9.57 -6.14
CA SER A 143 -13.74 -8.91 -7.31
C SER A 143 -13.34 -7.44 -7.46
N ALA A 144 -12.88 -6.80 -6.38
CA ALA A 144 -12.48 -5.40 -6.35
C ALA A 144 -11.28 -5.18 -5.42
N GLY A 145 -10.42 -4.25 -5.77
CA GLY A 145 -9.27 -3.88 -4.93
C GLY A 145 -8.71 -2.52 -5.28
N VAL A 146 -8.04 -1.92 -4.31
CA VAL A 146 -7.38 -0.62 -4.41
C VAL A 146 -6.01 -0.66 -3.75
N GLN A 147 -5.17 0.31 -4.08
CA GLN A 147 -3.90 0.57 -3.39
C GLN A 147 -3.75 2.04 -3.06
N THR A 148 -3.16 2.31 -1.91
CA THR A 148 -2.56 3.60 -1.56
C THR A 148 -1.22 3.34 -0.89
N GLY A 149 -0.24 4.20 -1.04
CA GLY A 149 1.04 4.00 -0.37
C GLY A 149 2.09 5.02 -0.75
N GLU A 150 3.08 5.12 0.13
CA GLU A 150 4.20 6.05 0.00
C GLU A 150 5.46 5.49 0.66
N LEU A 151 6.61 5.95 0.16
CA LEU A 151 7.89 5.77 0.82
C LEU A 151 8.01 6.77 1.98
N LEU A 152 8.23 6.26 3.17
CA LEU A 152 8.47 7.04 4.40
C LEU A 152 9.93 6.90 4.84
N LEU A 153 10.51 7.97 5.33
CA LEU A 153 11.76 7.95 6.10
C LEU A 153 11.43 7.88 7.59
N VAL A 154 12.04 6.93 8.29
CA VAL A 154 12.01 6.88 9.77
C VAL A 154 12.93 7.98 10.29
N THR A 155 12.38 9.01 10.90
CA THR A 155 13.13 10.09 11.54
C THR A 155 13.54 9.70 12.97
N LYS A 156 14.22 10.57 13.68
CA LYS A 156 14.55 10.35 15.09
C LYS A 156 13.32 10.31 16.03
N ASP A 157 12.20 10.94 15.62
CA ASP A 157 11.02 11.15 16.46
C ASP A 157 9.72 10.60 15.83
N GLY A 158 9.79 9.98 14.64
CA GLY A 158 8.60 9.51 13.91
C GLY A 158 8.92 9.17 12.47
N SER A 159 8.11 9.66 11.53
CA SER A 159 8.36 9.47 10.10
C SER A 159 7.95 10.68 9.27
N GLU A 160 8.54 10.78 8.08
CA GLU A 160 8.14 11.76 7.07
C GLU A 160 7.95 11.10 5.70
N SER A 161 6.97 11.58 4.93
CA SER A 161 6.79 11.14 3.55
C SER A 161 7.84 11.78 2.65
N LEU A 162 8.45 10.97 1.79
CA LEU A 162 9.40 11.43 0.77
C LEU A 162 8.69 11.85 -0.53
N HIS A 163 7.37 11.78 -0.56
CA HIS A 163 6.56 12.14 -1.73
C HIS A 163 5.76 13.42 -1.51
N ARG A 164 5.53 14.16 -2.61
CA ARG A 164 4.71 15.37 -2.64
C ARG A 164 3.46 15.20 -3.50
N PHE A 165 3.27 14.02 -4.11
CA PHE A 165 2.08 13.74 -4.90
C PHE A 165 0.86 13.66 -3.97
N PRO A 166 -0.28 14.27 -4.32
CA PRO A 166 -1.45 14.27 -3.46
C PRO A 166 -1.92 12.87 -3.07
N ARG A 167 -2.38 12.72 -1.84
CA ARG A 167 -3.07 11.51 -1.37
C ARG A 167 -4.52 11.50 -1.85
N GLY A 168 -5.16 10.38 -1.63
CA GLY A 168 -6.53 10.13 -2.04
C GLY A 168 -6.64 9.54 -3.43
N ALA A 169 -7.85 9.14 -3.80
CA ALA A 169 -8.13 8.63 -5.13
C ALA A 169 -8.01 9.75 -6.17
N GLY A 170 -7.20 9.51 -7.19
CA GLY A 170 -7.05 10.43 -8.31
C GLY A 170 -8.16 10.24 -9.35
N ARG A 171 -8.29 11.22 -10.24
CA ARG A 171 -9.12 11.12 -11.45
C ARG A 171 -8.28 11.41 -12.68
N ILE A 172 -8.44 10.57 -13.69
CA ILE A 172 -7.84 10.77 -15.01
C ILE A 172 -8.94 10.89 -16.07
N ALA A 173 -8.67 11.68 -17.12
CA ALA A 173 -9.62 11.95 -18.20
C ALA A 173 -9.78 10.72 -19.12
#